data_ebd18a24d76a4e3a903a257b4eb64b1d
#
_entry.id   ebd18a24d76a4e3a903a257b4eb64b1d
#
_cell.length_a   1.000
_cell.length_b   1.000
_cell.length_c   1.000
_cell.angle_alpha   90.00
_cell.angle_beta   90.00
_cell.angle_gamma   90.00
#
_symmetry.space_group_name_H-M   'P 1'
#
loop_
_entity.id
_entity.type
_entity.pdbx_description
1 polymer ?
#
loop_
_entity_poly.entity_id
_entity_poly.type
_entity_poly.pdbx_seq_one_letter_code
_entity_poly.pdbx_strand_id
1 'polypeptide(L)'
;MTEPHDIDVLVAGAGPTGSTLAADLLRRGLRVRVVNKAPQAFEGSRAKGIQPRTQEVLEDFGVLHEAHAEGGPYPLAGLHLGPVTAPWRMQQRNKPTPDVPYPNILLLPQHRTDAILHRLLERLGLRIEYGVALEGFEQDADGVTATLSTGERVRSKYLVGADGGASAVRAATGLGFVGETDDSDKTLIIDCTIDGLSRDRWHMWPRASAGACPLPHSDQFQVMIRLKQGDTPNLDHAALAEQFHALTGLKLRDITWTSVFRPNVRLVEHYRQGRVFLAGDAAHVHTPAGAQGLNTGVQDAYNLGWKLGQVIAGAPDSLLDSYEAERLPIAAGVLGKSSELYKSLSKHKVAGLKRGDEERQLGLTYHGGPLAPADAPATKTLHVGDRAPDAPCTAPGTSRLFDVFQGPHFTLLAFGPNATAALPNLTWPAEGAELRRYAVRSGAGIDDGYLTDATGRLADIYGVDGDALILIRPDGYIAGIIRTDWTASFATAAEAFTPR
;
A
#
# COMPACT_ATOMS: atom_id res chain seq x y z
N MET A 1 -35.80 -10.92 -13.31
CA MET A 1 -35.07 -9.77 -13.92
C MET A 1 -34.26 -9.21 -12.80
N THR A 2 -32.93 -9.34 -12.88
CA THR A 2 -32.01 -8.72 -11.94
C THR A 2 -32.10 -7.20 -12.08
N GLU A 3 -32.30 -6.48 -10.97
CA GLU A 3 -32.23 -5.02 -11.01
C GLU A 3 -30.84 -4.58 -11.51
N PRO A 4 -30.74 -3.63 -12.42
CA PRO A 4 -29.45 -3.17 -12.90
C PRO A 4 -28.64 -2.58 -11.73
N HIS A 5 -27.36 -2.94 -11.63
CA HIS A 5 -26.47 -2.34 -10.64
C HIS A 5 -26.24 -0.86 -11.00
N ASP A 6 -26.45 0.03 -10.04
CA ASP A 6 -26.15 1.45 -10.21
C ASP A 6 -24.65 1.68 -10.39
N ILE A 7 -23.82 0.87 -9.69
CA ILE A 7 -22.36 0.93 -9.69
C ILE A 7 -21.75 -0.48 -9.68
N ASP A 8 -20.47 -0.59 -10.06
CA ASP A 8 -19.77 -1.86 -10.03
C ASP A 8 -19.21 -2.15 -8.63
N VAL A 9 -18.59 -1.14 -7.98
CA VAL A 9 -18.02 -1.29 -6.64
C VAL A 9 -18.36 -0.10 -5.75
N LEU A 10 -18.93 -0.39 -4.57
CA LEU A 10 -19.07 0.56 -3.48
C LEU A 10 -17.86 0.42 -2.53
N VAL A 11 -17.16 1.50 -2.27
CA VAL A 11 -16.05 1.57 -1.31
C VAL A 11 -16.48 2.36 -0.09
N ALA A 12 -16.46 1.74 1.08
CA ALA A 12 -16.69 2.40 2.35
C ALA A 12 -15.35 2.80 2.96
N GLY A 13 -15.10 4.12 3.06
CA GLY A 13 -13.87 4.71 3.58
C GLY A 13 -12.98 5.34 2.50
N ALA A 14 -12.56 6.58 2.74
CA ALA A 14 -11.74 7.40 1.84
C ALA A 14 -10.34 7.69 2.40
N GLY A 15 -9.82 6.82 3.26
CA GLY A 15 -8.42 6.83 3.67
C GLY A 15 -7.50 6.28 2.57
N PRO A 16 -6.19 6.16 2.82
CA PRO A 16 -5.21 5.73 1.81
C PRO A 16 -5.60 4.43 1.10
N THR A 17 -6.11 3.43 1.84
CA THR A 17 -6.55 2.14 1.29
C THR A 17 -7.72 2.29 0.33
N GLY A 18 -8.81 2.92 0.77
CA GLY A 18 -10.01 3.06 -0.06
C GLY A 18 -9.79 3.95 -1.26
N SER A 19 -9.02 5.04 -1.11
CA SER A 19 -8.67 5.92 -2.21
C SER A 19 -7.77 5.26 -3.26
N THR A 20 -6.81 4.42 -2.83
CA THR A 20 -5.98 3.62 -3.74
C THR A 20 -6.83 2.61 -4.52
N LEU A 21 -7.74 1.90 -3.84
CA LEU A 21 -8.64 0.96 -4.50
C LEU A 21 -9.54 1.66 -5.52
N ALA A 22 -10.16 2.77 -5.12
CA ALA A 22 -11.02 3.53 -6.02
C ALA A 22 -10.28 4.02 -7.26
N ALA A 23 -9.05 4.52 -7.09
CA ALA A 23 -8.21 4.95 -8.22
C ALA A 23 -7.88 3.79 -9.15
N ASP A 24 -7.54 2.60 -8.62
CA ASP A 24 -7.25 1.43 -9.44
C ASP A 24 -8.47 0.93 -10.22
N LEU A 25 -9.65 0.94 -9.60
CA LEU A 25 -10.90 0.55 -10.25
C LEU A 25 -11.33 1.56 -11.34
N LEU A 26 -11.21 2.87 -11.05
CA LEU A 26 -11.58 3.93 -12.00
C LEU A 26 -10.72 3.92 -13.26
N ARG A 27 -9.40 3.75 -13.14
CA ARG A 27 -8.50 3.67 -14.30
C ARG A 27 -8.75 2.43 -15.17
N ARG A 28 -9.53 1.44 -14.66
CA ARG A 28 -10.02 0.26 -15.39
C ARG A 28 -11.39 0.50 -16.03
N GLY A 29 -11.94 1.71 -15.90
CA GLY A 29 -13.25 2.06 -16.46
C GLY A 29 -14.44 1.56 -15.67
N LEU A 30 -14.26 1.13 -14.42
CA LEU A 30 -15.36 0.67 -13.56
C LEU A 30 -16.11 1.84 -12.93
N ARG A 31 -17.40 1.66 -12.69
CA ARG A 31 -18.25 2.61 -11.97
C ARG A 31 -18.06 2.42 -10.48
N VAL A 32 -17.44 3.39 -9.84
CA VAL A 32 -17.09 3.37 -8.41
C VAL A 32 -17.78 4.48 -7.66
N ARG A 33 -18.25 4.19 -6.46
CA ARG A 33 -18.73 5.18 -5.50
C ARG A 33 -17.93 5.04 -4.20
N VAL A 34 -17.53 6.16 -3.62
CA VAL A 34 -16.77 6.19 -2.36
C VAL A 34 -17.53 7.00 -1.34
N VAL A 35 -17.92 6.37 -0.24
CA VAL A 35 -18.59 7.02 0.89
C VAL A 35 -17.64 7.06 2.11
N ASN A 36 -17.67 8.14 2.86
CA ASN A 36 -16.87 8.31 4.05
C ASN A 36 -17.66 8.93 5.19
N LYS A 37 -17.70 8.27 6.35
CA LYS A 37 -18.47 8.73 7.53
C LYS A 37 -17.97 10.04 8.13
N ALA A 38 -16.68 10.36 7.97
CA ALA A 38 -16.14 11.63 8.43
C ALA A 38 -16.74 12.79 7.62
N PRO A 39 -16.99 13.96 8.22
CA PRO A 39 -17.58 15.10 7.53
C PRO A 39 -16.63 15.76 6.51
N GLN A 40 -15.34 15.47 6.59
CA GLN A 40 -14.31 16.03 5.73
C GLN A 40 -13.09 15.08 5.65
N ALA A 41 -12.12 15.45 4.82
CA ALA A 41 -10.85 14.75 4.71
C ALA A 41 -10.09 14.74 6.06
N PHE A 42 -9.25 13.71 6.26
CA PHE A 42 -8.43 13.58 7.46
C PHE A 42 -7.31 14.65 7.46
N GLU A 43 -7.14 15.34 8.59
CA GLU A 43 -6.22 16.49 8.69
C GLU A 43 -4.93 16.19 9.49
N GLY A 44 -4.85 15.07 10.18
CA GLY A 44 -3.72 14.73 11.05
C GLY A 44 -2.55 14.09 10.32
N SER A 45 -1.38 14.14 10.94
CA SER A 45 -0.17 13.50 10.41
C SER A 45 -0.10 11.98 10.64
N ARG A 46 -0.87 11.42 11.54
CA ARG A 46 -0.95 10.03 12.04
C ARG A 46 0.11 9.07 11.48
N ALA A 47 -0.10 8.47 10.31
CA ALA A 47 0.93 7.74 9.58
C ALA A 47 1.77 8.72 8.74
N LYS A 48 3.10 8.55 8.75
CA LYS A 48 4.01 9.49 8.06
C LYS A 48 5.17 8.84 7.34
N GLY A 49 5.15 7.53 7.19
CA GLY A 49 6.21 6.79 6.52
C GLY A 49 5.68 6.04 5.31
N ILE A 50 6.11 6.43 4.10
CA ILE A 50 5.79 5.72 2.86
C ILE A 50 6.97 4.81 2.53
N GLN A 51 6.73 3.51 2.59
CA GLN A 51 7.75 2.48 2.34
C GLN A 51 8.10 2.39 0.86
N PRO A 52 9.29 1.88 0.50
CA PRO A 52 9.73 1.71 -0.89
C PRO A 52 8.70 1.04 -1.79
N ARG A 53 8.10 -0.08 -1.38
CA ARG A 53 7.08 -0.74 -2.21
C ARG A 53 5.85 0.13 -2.46
N THR A 54 5.41 0.90 -1.47
CA THR A 54 4.29 1.83 -1.65
C THR A 54 4.66 3.02 -2.56
N GLN A 55 5.93 3.45 -2.57
CA GLN A 55 6.39 4.45 -3.54
C GLN A 55 6.28 3.92 -4.98
N GLU A 56 6.57 2.64 -5.23
CA GLU A 56 6.36 2.01 -6.54
C GLU A 56 4.88 1.98 -6.95
N VAL A 57 3.97 1.74 -5.99
CA VAL A 57 2.52 1.84 -6.24
C VAL A 57 2.12 3.26 -6.61
N LEU A 58 2.62 4.28 -5.88
CA LEU A 58 2.34 5.68 -6.21
C LEU A 58 2.93 6.10 -7.57
N GLU A 59 4.04 5.50 -7.98
CA GLU A 59 4.61 5.70 -9.31
C GLU A 59 3.71 5.15 -10.40
N ASP A 60 3.19 3.93 -10.24
CA ASP A 60 2.26 3.33 -11.18
C ASP A 60 0.97 4.18 -11.35
N PHE A 61 0.53 4.84 -10.29
CA PHE A 61 -0.55 5.84 -10.36
C PHE A 61 -0.14 7.19 -10.93
N GLY A 62 1.14 7.41 -11.22
CA GLY A 62 1.68 8.68 -11.74
C GLY A 62 1.70 9.81 -10.73
N VAL A 63 1.62 9.52 -9.42
CA VAL A 63 1.56 10.53 -8.34
C VAL A 63 2.79 10.54 -7.42
N LEU A 64 3.79 9.70 -7.68
CA LEU A 64 5.00 9.65 -6.85
C LEU A 64 5.75 10.98 -6.86
N HIS A 65 5.76 11.71 -7.98
CA HIS A 65 6.40 13.01 -8.06
C HIS A 65 5.76 14.05 -7.11
N GLU A 66 4.42 14.02 -6.93
CA GLU A 66 3.72 14.85 -5.95
C GLU A 66 4.12 14.43 -4.51
N ALA A 67 4.18 13.11 -4.26
CA ALA A 67 4.60 12.59 -2.96
C ALA A 67 6.03 13.00 -2.60
N HIS A 68 6.97 12.99 -3.54
CA HIS A 68 8.34 13.46 -3.34
C HIS A 68 8.41 14.99 -3.17
N ALA A 69 7.58 15.76 -3.88
CA ALA A 69 7.52 17.21 -3.76
C ALA A 69 6.95 17.66 -2.40
N GLU A 70 5.96 16.95 -1.86
CA GLU A 70 5.32 17.25 -0.58
C GLU A 70 5.95 16.53 0.61
N GLY A 71 6.77 15.51 0.36
CA GLY A 71 7.47 14.71 1.35
C GLY A 71 8.93 15.12 1.55
N GLY A 72 9.65 14.33 2.33
CA GLY A 72 11.06 14.55 2.57
C GLY A 72 11.78 13.28 3.03
N PRO A 73 13.12 13.33 3.14
CA PRO A 73 13.87 12.21 3.66
C PRO A 73 13.52 11.96 5.13
N TYR A 74 13.50 10.70 5.52
CA TYR A 74 13.29 10.33 6.92
C TYR A 74 14.48 10.84 7.75
N PRO A 75 14.26 11.68 8.81
CA PRO A 75 15.34 12.35 9.51
C PRO A 75 16.11 11.38 10.42
N LEU A 76 17.35 11.76 10.74
CA LEU A 76 18.09 11.13 11.84
C LEU A 76 17.39 11.39 13.16
N ALA A 77 17.42 10.42 14.07
CA ALA A 77 17.00 10.64 15.44
C ALA A 77 18.10 11.34 16.24
N GLY A 78 17.71 12.25 17.11
CA GLY A 78 18.53 12.87 18.13
C GLY A 78 18.04 12.43 19.50
N LEU A 79 18.81 11.59 20.20
CA LEU A 79 18.50 11.10 21.54
C LEU A 79 18.97 12.12 22.56
N HIS A 80 18.03 12.79 23.25
CA HIS A 80 18.31 13.74 24.33
C HIS A 80 18.61 12.99 25.63
N LEU A 81 19.87 12.99 26.03
CA LEU A 81 20.39 12.33 27.22
C LEU A 81 20.90 13.40 28.23
N GLY A 82 20.00 14.23 28.74
CA GLY A 82 20.31 15.42 29.52
C GLY A 82 20.86 16.52 28.60
N PRO A 83 22.04 17.11 28.89
CA PRO A 83 22.61 18.20 28.08
C PRO A 83 23.17 17.73 26.72
N VAL A 84 23.30 16.43 26.51
CA VAL A 84 23.89 15.85 25.30
C VAL A 84 22.81 15.27 24.39
N THR A 85 22.90 15.56 23.09
CA THR A 85 22.07 14.93 22.07
C THR A 85 22.93 13.98 21.24
N ALA A 86 22.67 12.66 21.38
CA ALA A 86 23.35 11.63 20.61
C ALA A 86 22.63 11.35 19.29
N PRO A 87 23.31 11.32 18.13
CA PRO A 87 22.69 10.95 16.88
C PRO A 87 22.41 9.46 16.84
N TRP A 88 21.24 9.09 16.31
CA TRP A 88 20.84 7.70 16.11
C TRP A 88 20.23 7.52 14.73
N ARG A 89 20.67 6.50 14.00
CA ARG A 89 20.11 6.14 12.69
C ARG A 89 19.15 4.97 12.85
N MET A 90 17.85 5.22 12.69
CA MET A 90 16.81 4.20 12.80
C MET A 90 16.86 3.20 11.65
N GLN A 91 17.16 3.65 10.44
CA GLN A 91 17.25 2.83 9.23
C GLN A 91 18.50 3.21 8.43
N GLN A 92 19.18 2.21 7.87
CA GLN A 92 20.29 2.46 6.95
C GLN A 92 19.75 3.12 5.67
N ARG A 93 20.39 4.19 5.24
CA ARG A 93 20.08 4.83 3.97
C ARG A 93 20.83 4.10 2.85
N ASN A 94 20.08 3.58 1.88
CA ASN A 94 20.62 2.91 0.72
C ASN A 94 20.69 3.87 -0.47
N LYS A 95 21.64 3.62 -1.36
CA LYS A 95 21.69 4.30 -2.65
C LYS A 95 20.69 3.62 -3.58
N PRO A 96 20.01 4.37 -4.46
CA PRO A 96 19.23 3.79 -5.55
C PRO A 96 20.09 2.84 -6.41
N THR A 97 19.48 1.76 -6.83
CA THR A 97 20.03 0.81 -7.81
C THR A 97 19.09 0.70 -8.99
N PRO A 98 19.52 0.18 -10.14
CA PRO A 98 18.63 0.06 -11.30
C PRO A 98 17.37 -0.78 -11.04
N ASP A 99 17.45 -1.78 -10.18
CA ASP A 99 16.34 -2.68 -9.79
C ASP A 99 15.51 -2.15 -8.63
N VAL A 100 16.03 -1.17 -7.86
CA VAL A 100 15.39 -0.54 -6.70
C VAL A 100 15.62 0.98 -6.73
N PRO A 101 14.82 1.73 -7.51
CA PRO A 101 15.00 3.19 -7.64
C PRO A 101 14.63 3.96 -6.37
N TYR A 102 13.74 3.42 -5.51
CA TYR A 102 13.25 4.05 -4.28
C TYR A 102 13.59 3.21 -3.05
N PRO A 103 14.88 3.09 -2.63
CA PRO A 103 15.27 2.16 -1.58
C PRO A 103 15.00 2.66 -0.16
N ASN A 104 14.56 3.92 0.02
CA ASN A 104 14.42 4.54 1.34
C ASN A 104 12.99 4.96 1.62
N ILE A 105 12.60 4.89 2.89
CA ILE A 105 11.32 5.41 3.36
C ILE A 105 11.22 6.92 3.10
N LEU A 106 10.08 7.37 2.60
CA LEU A 106 9.73 8.77 2.43
C LEU A 106 8.92 9.24 3.65
N LEU A 107 9.29 10.36 4.23
CA LEU A 107 8.50 11.04 5.26
C LEU A 107 7.41 11.87 4.58
N LEU A 108 6.18 11.44 4.68
CA LEU A 108 5.00 12.13 4.15
C LEU A 108 3.84 11.96 5.12
N PRO A 109 3.33 13.04 5.75
CA PRO A 109 2.20 12.97 6.66
C PRO A 109 0.93 12.43 5.99
N GLN A 110 0.12 11.68 6.73
CA GLN A 110 -1.06 11.00 6.18
C GLN A 110 -2.02 11.96 5.47
N HIS A 111 -2.32 13.12 6.05
CA HIS A 111 -3.22 14.10 5.41
C HIS A 111 -2.74 14.52 4.01
N ARG A 112 -1.43 14.55 3.75
CA ARG A 112 -0.88 14.82 2.41
C ARG A 112 -0.96 13.61 1.50
N THR A 113 -0.72 12.42 2.04
CA THR A 113 -0.95 11.18 1.28
C THR A 113 -2.40 11.09 0.81
N ASP A 114 -3.35 11.35 1.72
CA ASP A 114 -4.77 11.37 1.40
C ASP A 114 -5.08 12.46 0.36
N ALA A 115 -4.56 13.66 0.53
CA ALA A 115 -4.78 14.77 -0.41
C ALA A 115 -4.27 14.45 -1.82
N ILE A 116 -3.09 13.82 -1.96
CA ILE A 116 -2.55 13.38 -3.26
C ILE A 116 -3.49 12.36 -3.92
N LEU A 117 -3.93 11.36 -3.16
CA LEU A 117 -4.86 10.34 -3.66
C LEU A 117 -6.24 10.93 -3.98
N HIS A 118 -6.75 11.86 -3.19
CA HIS A 118 -8.03 12.53 -3.47
C HIS A 118 -7.96 13.37 -4.75
N ARG A 119 -6.86 14.12 -4.96
CA ARG A 119 -6.63 14.82 -6.24
C ARG A 119 -6.57 13.85 -7.43
N LEU A 120 -5.98 12.66 -7.23
CA LEU A 120 -6.00 11.61 -8.25
C LEU A 120 -7.44 11.17 -8.55
N LEU A 121 -8.26 10.91 -7.52
CA LEU A 121 -9.67 10.55 -7.71
C LEU A 121 -10.45 11.63 -8.46
N GLU A 122 -10.23 12.90 -8.13
CA GLU A 122 -10.84 14.04 -8.84
C GLU A 122 -10.43 14.10 -10.32
N ARG A 123 -9.13 13.86 -10.62
CA ARG A 123 -8.64 13.75 -12.01
C ARG A 123 -9.30 12.59 -12.77
N LEU A 124 -9.63 11.50 -12.07
CA LEU A 124 -10.37 10.35 -12.61
C LEU A 124 -11.89 10.54 -12.62
N GLY A 125 -12.39 11.73 -12.23
CA GLY A 125 -13.81 12.10 -12.30
C GLY A 125 -14.64 11.69 -11.09
N LEU A 126 -14.02 11.22 -9.98
CA LEU A 126 -14.75 10.81 -8.78
C LEU A 126 -14.67 11.88 -7.69
N ARG A 127 -15.81 12.14 -7.04
CA ARG A 127 -15.91 12.92 -5.80
C ARG A 127 -16.26 11.99 -4.64
N ILE A 128 -15.53 12.14 -3.54
CA ILE A 128 -15.79 11.42 -2.29
C ILE A 128 -17.01 12.01 -1.60
N GLU A 129 -17.91 11.15 -1.13
CA GLU A 129 -19.10 11.55 -0.38
C GLU A 129 -18.78 11.54 1.12
N TYR A 130 -18.45 12.70 1.65
CA TYR A 130 -18.20 12.92 3.08
C TYR A 130 -19.49 13.03 3.88
N GLY A 131 -19.44 12.65 5.18
CA GLY A 131 -20.61 12.66 6.08
C GLY A 131 -21.60 11.55 5.79
N VAL A 132 -21.25 10.59 4.93
CA VAL A 132 -22.08 9.46 4.54
C VAL A 132 -21.50 8.16 5.10
N ALA A 133 -22.18 7.55 6.06
CA ALA A 133 -21.79 6.27 6.66
C ALA A 133 -22.54 5.11 6.01
N LEU A 134 -21.89 3.94 5.95
CA LEU A 134 -22.57 2.68 5.71
C LEU A 134 -23.17 2.21 7.03
N GLU A 135 -24.47 1.92 7.05
CA GLU A 135 -25.20 1.43 8.23
C GLU A 135 -25.37 -0.10 8.21
N GLY A 136 -25.44 -0.69 7.00
CA GLY A 136 -25.58 -2.12 6.83
C GLY A 136 -25.65 -2.50 5.36
N PHE A 137 -25.73 -3.79 5.11
CA PHE A 137 -25.91 -4.32 3.75
C PHE A 137 -26.61 -5.67 3.76
N GLU A 138 -27.21 -6.00 2.61
CA GLU A 138 -27.70 -7.32 2.25
C GLU A 138 -26.98 -7.76 0.98
N GLN A 139 -26.73 -9.05 0.80
CA GLN A 139 -26.15 -9.58 -0.44
C GLN A 139 -26.90 -10.80 -0.95
N ASP A 140 -26.87 -10.98 -2.26
CA ASP A 140 -27.40 -12.15 -2.97
C ASP A 140 -26.38 -12.66 -4.01
N ALA A 141 -26.81 -13.58 -4.88
CA ALA A 141 -25.95 -14.16 -5.91
C ALA A 141 -25.41 -13.11 -6.91
N ASP A 142 -26.13 -12.00 -7.12
CA ASP A 142 -25.83 -11.02 -8.17
C ASP A 142 -25.12 -9.78 -7.62
N GLY A 143 -25.31 -9.39 -6.35
CA GLY A 143 -24.70 -8.15 -5.84
C GLY A 143 -24.92 -7.90 -4.35
N VAL A 144 -24.60 -6.68 -3.95
CA VAL A 144 -24.75 -6.15 -2.59
C VAL A 144 -25.64 -4.93 -2.62
N THR A 145 -26.64 -4.86 -1.72
CA THR A 145 -27.44 -3.67 -1.48
C THR A 145 -27.05 -3.05 -0.15
N ALA A 146 -26.33 -1.95 -0.20
CA ALA A 146 -25.89 -1.20 0.98
C ALA A 146 -26.96 -0.18 1.40
N THR A 147 -27.15 -0.01 2.71
CA THR A 147 -27.96 1.07 3.30
C THR A 147 -27.02 2.13 3.85
N LEU A 148 -27.17 3.37 3.39
CA LEU A 148 -26.40 4.53 3.80
C LEU A 148 -27.13 5.34 4.88
N SER A 149 -26.37 6.11 5.66
CA SER A 149 -26.93 6.99 6.72
C SER A 149 -27.89 8.07 6.22
N THR A 150 -27.91 8.32 4.92
CA THR A 150 -28.87 9.19 4.24
C THR A 150 -30.24 8.51 4.04
N GLY A 151 -30.37 7.23 4.34
CA GLY A 151 -31.53 6.39 4.02
C GLY A 151 -31.51 5.83 2.59
N GLU A 152 -30.53 6.19 1.78
CA GLU A 152 -30.36 5.69 0.42
C GLU A 152 -29.96 4.21 0.42
N ARG A 153 -30.53 3.43 -0.49
CA ARG A 153 -30.13 2.05 -0.78
C ARG A 153 -29.36 2.01 -2.10
N VAL A 154 -28.13 1.52 -2.05
CA VAL A 154 -27.21 1.49 -3.19
C VAL A 154 -26.95 0.05 -3.61
N ARG A 155 -27.22 -0.29 -4.87
CA ARG A 155 -26.94 -1.60 -5.44
C ARG A 155 -25.60 -1.60 -6.16
N SER A 156 -24.70 -2.51 -5.77
CA SER A 156 -23.37 -2.70 -6.39
C SER A 156 -23.10 -4.19 -6.64
N LYS A 157 -22.16 -4.49 -7.55
CA LYS A 157 -21.69 -5.87 -7.73
C LYS A 157 -20.86 -6.33 -6.53
N TYR A 158 -20.06 -5.43 -5.98
CA TYR A 158 -19.19 -5.68 -4.82
C TYR A 158 -19.19 -4.50 -3.85
N LEU A 159 -18.98 -4.80 -2.56
CA LEU A 159 -18.76 -3.85 -1.48
C LEU A 159 -17.36 -4.07 -0.90
N VAL A 160 -16.59 -3.00 -0.71
CA VAL A 160 -15.29 -3.08 -0.06
C VAL A 160 -15.26 -2.17 1.18
N GLY A 161 -15.04 -2.77 2.34
CA GLY A 161 -14.77 -2.07 3.60
C GLY A 161 -13.30 -1.67 3.69
N ALA A 162 -13.04 -0.37 3.57
CA ALA A 162 -11.76 0.29 3.82
C ALA A 162 -11.94 1.41 4.89
N ASP A 163 -12.89 1.21 5.80
CA ASP A 163 -13.43 2.18 6.76
C ASP A 163 -12.72 2.15 8.12
N GLY A 164 -11.51 1.57 8.15
CA GLY A 164 -10.60 1.65 9.27
C GLY A 164 -10.87 0.66 10.39
N GLY A 165 -10.11 0.76 11.49
CA GLY A 165 -10.11 -0.21 12.58
C GLY A 165 -11.47 -0.41 13.28
N ALA A 166 -12.36 0.59 13.23
CA ALA A 166 -13.75 0.53 13.71
C ALA A 166 -14.74 0.29 12.56
N SER A 167 -14.37 -0.57 11.60
CA SER A 167 -15.13 -0.84 10.37
C SER A 167 -16.57 -1.28 10.64
N ALA A 168 -17.52 -0.54 10.06
CA ALA A 168 -18.95 -0.89 10.04
C ALA A 168 -19.20 -2.06 9.08
N VAL A 169 -18.46 -2.11 7.95
CA VAL A 169 -18.55 -3.23 6.99
C VAL A 169 -18.18 -4.53 7.68
N ARG A 170 -17.00 -4.59 8.37
CA ARG A 170 -16.60 -5.78 9.13
C ARG A 170 -17.63 -6.16 10.18
N ALA A 171 -18.14 -5.20 10.95
CA ALA A 171 -19.15 -5.47 11.96
C ALA A 171 -20.42 -6.10 11.35
N ALA A 172 -20.85 -5.64 10.19
CA ALA A 172 -22.02 -6.15 9.49
C ALA A 172 -21.80 -7.54 8.85
N THR A 173 -20.53 -7.93 8.56
CA THR A 173 -20.25 -9.31 8.10
C THR A 173 -20.36 -10.34 9.21
N GLY A 174 -20.23 -9.93 10.48
CA GLY A 174 -20.13 -10.85 11.61
C GLY A 174 -18.81 -11.63 11.70
N LEU A 175 -17.81 -11.31 10.85
CA LEU A 175 -16.49 -11.95 10.88
C LEU A 175 -15.76 -11.62 12.17
N GLY A 176 -15.07 -12.61 12.74
CA GLY A 176 -14.23 -12.44 13.90
C GLY A 176 -13.06 -11.49 13.64
N PHE A 177 -12.74 -10.67 14.64
CA PHE A 177 -11.57 -9.78 14.62
C PHE A 177 -10.65 -10.18 15.76
N VAL A 178 -9.83 -11.18 15.49
CA VAL A 178 -9.03 -11.89 16.50
C VAL A 178 -7.79 -11.09 16.87
N GLY A 179 -7.48 -11.01 18.14
CA GLY A 179 -6.29 -10.33 18.66
C GLY A 179 -6.57 -9.55 19.93
N GLU A 180 -5.65 -8.65 20.27
CA GLU A 180 -5.63 -7.95 21.55
C GLU A 180 -5.54 -6.44 21.36
N THR A 181 -6.15 -5.70 22.29
CA THR A 181 -5.98 -4.25 22.45
C THR A 181 -5.37 -4.01 23.82
N ASP A 182 -4.25 -3.29 23.87
CA ASP A 182 -3.66 -2.87 25.14
C ASP A 182 -4.18 -1.48 25.52
N ASP A 183 -5.22 -1.44 26.35
CA ASP A 183 -5.81 -0.19 26.86
C ASP A 183 -4.94 0.46 27.94
N SER A 184 -3.94 -0.24 28.48
CA SER A 184 -3.04 0.29 29.50
C SER A 184 -1.89 1.11 28.93
N ASP A 185 -1.58 0.94 27.64
CA ASP A 185 -0.49 1.62 26.94
C ASP A 185 -1.04 2.64 25.94
N LYS A 186 -1.03 3.90 26.29
CA LYS A 186 -1.58 4.98 25.47
C LYS A 186 -0.48 5.95 25.08
N THR A 187 -0.54 6.45 23.84
CA THR A 187 0.36 7.48 23.33
C THR A 187 -0.47 8.65 22.77
N LEU A 188 -0.22 9.84 23.30
CA LEU A 188 -0.71 11.08 22.71
C LEU A 188 0.05 11.37 21.42
N ILE A 189 -0.65 11.77 20.38
CA ILE A 189 -0.08 12.27 19.13
C ILE A 189 -0.62 13.68 18.93
N ILE A 190 0.27 14.64 18.69
CA ILE A 190 -0.05 16.06 18.64
C ILE A 190 0.68 16.66 17.43
N ASP A 191 -0.03 17.29 16.52
CA ASP A 191 0.54 18.10 15.45
C ASP A 191 0.55 19.56 15.89
N CYS A 192 1.74 20.18 15.95
CA CYS A 192 1.93 21.51 16.53
C CYS A 192 3.24 22.14 16.07
N THR A 193 3.43 23.42 16.37
CA THR A 193 4.74 24.08 16.30
C THR A 193 5.45 24.05 17.64
N ILE A 194 6.79 24.11 17.66
CA ILE A 194 7.61 24.07 18.89
C ILE A 194 8.66 25.19 18.86
N ASP A 195 8.61 26.08 19.87
CA ASP A 195 9.53 27.19 19.98
C ASP A 195 10.99 26.72 20.14
N GLY A 196 11.89 27.22 19.29
CA GLY A 196 13.34 27.02 19.40
C GLY A 196 13.87 25.62 19.13
N LEU A 197 13.01 24.65 18.76
CA LEU A 197 13.45 23.31 18.43
C LEU A 197 13.94 23.24 16.99
N SER A 198 15.15 22.67 16.76
CA SER A 198 15.67 22.51 15.40
C SER A 198 14.87 21.50 14.58
N ARG A 199 14.89 21.65 13.25
CA ARG A 199 14.11 20.80 12.32
C ARG A 199 15.00 19.79 11.56
N ASP A 200 16.26 19.70 11.93
CA ASP A 200 17.26 18.86 11.25
C ASP A 200 17.18 17.38 11.64
N ARG A 201 16.40 17.05 12.68
CA ARG A 201 16.32 15.69 13.23
C ARG A 201 14.95 15.38 13.86
N TRP A 202 14.71 14.11 14.07
CA TRP A 202 13.63 13.62 14.94
C TRP A 202 14.13 13.63 16.39
N HIS A 203 13.62 14.51 17.21
CA HIS A 203 13.99 14.62 18.62
C HIS A 203 13.32 13.53 19.43
N MET A 204 14.08 12.86 20.28
CA MET A 204 13.60 11.83 21.19
C MET A 204 14.12 12.07 22.59
N TRP A 205 13.23 12.06 23.57
CA TRP A 205 13.53 12.17 25.00
C TRP A 205 13.18 10.84 25.67
N PRO A 206 14.12 9.84 25.69
CA PRO A 206 13.81 8.49 26.18
C PRO A 206 13.34 8.46 27.64
N ARG A 207 13.91 9.31 28.51
CA ARG A 207 13.52 9.39 29.93
C ARG A 207 12.12 9.98 30.12
N ALA A 208 11.68 10.84 29.24
CA ALA A 208 10.35 11.45 29.25
C ALA A 208 9.33 10.65 28.43
N SER A 209 9.77 9.60 27.74
CA SER A 209 8.94 8.82 26.82
C SER A 209 8.23 9.71 25.79
N ALA A 210 8.94 10.75 25.31
CA ALA A 210 8.43 11.74 24.38
C ALA A 210 9.30 11.82 23.12
N GLY A 211 8.71 12.26 22.01
CA GLY A 211 9.41 12.53 20.76
C GLY A 211 8.72 13.61 19.95
N ALA A 212 9.50 14.30 19.09
CA ALA A 212 9.02 15.32 18.17
C ALA A 212 9.68 15.14 16.79
N CYS A 213 8.90 14.76 15.80
CA CYS A 213 9.35 14.56 14.43
C CYS A 213 8.98 15.80 13.59
N PRO A 214 9.92 16.51 12.98
CA PRO A 214 9.58 17.62 12.08
C PRO A 214 8.83 17.09 10.86
N LEU A 215 7.75 17.74 10.47
CA LEU A 215 6.99 17.41 9.27
C LEU A 215 7.54 18.21 8.07
N PRO A 216 7.76 17.58 6.90
CA PRO A 216 8.38 18.24 5.76
C PRO A 216 7.53 19.42 5.26
N HIS A 217 8.17 20.42 4.66
CA HIS A 217 7.54 21.59 4.03
C HIS A 217 6.48 22.30 4.92
N SER A 218 6.71 22.34 6.23
CA SER A 218 5.89 23.05 7.20
C SER A 218 6.75 23.40 8.42
N ASP A 219 6.27 24.21 9.32
CA ASP A 219 6.88 24.50 10.63
C ASP A 219 6.41 23.54 11.73
N GLN A 220 5.52 22.62 11.39
CA GLN A 220 4.93 21.67 12.32
C GLN A 220 5.84 20.51 12.67
N PHE A 221 5.60 19.98 13.86
CA PHE A 221 6.13 18.71 14.35
C PHE A 221 4.96 17.77 14.68
N GLN A 222 5.16 16.48 14.45
CA GLN A 222 4.36 15.46 15.12
C GLN A 222 5.03 15.13 16.45
N VAL A 223 4.40 15.50 17.54
CA VAL A 223 4.81 15.14 18.91
C VAL A 223 4.13 13.84 19.32
N MET A 224 4.88 12.98 20.00
CA MET A 224 4.38 11.76 20.63
C MET A 224 4.76 11.78 22.10
N ILE A 225 3.78 11.52 23.00
CA ILE A 225 4.00 11.39 24.42
C ILE A 225 3.34 10.08 24.88
N ARG A 226 4.15 9.14 25.34
CA ARG A 226 3.62 7.91 25.95
C ARG A 226 3.15 8.20 27.36
N LEU A 227 1.91 7.88 27.64
CA LEU A 227 1.30 8.07 28.95
C LEU A 227 1.77 6.97 29.93
N LYS A 228 1.75 7.26 31.20
CA LYS A 228 1.95 6.24 32.23
C LYS A 228 0.71 5.37 32.33
N GLN A 229 0.90 4.13 32.75
CA GLN A 229 -0.21 3.21 32.96
C GLN A 229 -1.21 3.80 33.97
N GLY A 230 -2.49 3.81 33.61
CA GLY A 230 -3.57 4.38 34.42
C GLY A 230 -3.86 5.86 34.16
N ASP A 231 -3.00 6.58 33.45
CA ASP A 231 -3.28 7.98 33.13
C ASP A 231 -4.49 8.11 32.19
N THR A 232 -5.33 9.10 32.48
CA THR A 232 -6.42 9.50 31.58
C THR A 232 -5.92 10.58 30.64
N PRO A 233 -6.02 10.39 29.30
CA PRO A 233 -5.60 11.40 28.35
C PRO A 233 -6.43 12.68 28.51
N ASN A 234 -5.76 13.83 28.67
CA ASN A 234 -6.38 15.13 28.58
C ASN A 234 -5.97 15.76 27.24
N LEU A 235 -6.94 16.09 26.39
CA LEU A 235 -6.74 16.66 25.05
C LEU A 235 -6.92 18.18 25.02
N ASP A 236 -7.10 18.82 26.19
CA ASP A 236 -7.07 20.28 26.28
C ASP A 236 -5.70 20.82 25.86
N HIS A 237 -5.67 21.79 24.96
CA HIS A 237 -4.43 22.29 24.36
C HIS A 237 -3.49 22.91 25.38
N ALA A 238 -4.02 23.59 26.41
CA ALA A 238 -3.20 24.16 27.46
C ALA A 238 -2.57 23.07 28.33
N ALA A 239 -3.35 22.04 28.69
CA ALA A 239 -2.86 20.90 29.45
C ALA A 239 -1.78 20.11 28.68
N LEU A 240 -1.95 19.91 27.35
CA LEU A 240 -0.96 19.26 26.50
C LEU A 240 0.34 20.07 26.42
N ALA A 241 0.24 21.40 26.29
CA ALA A 241 1.39 22.30 26.27
C ALA A 241 2.16 22.28 27.59
N GLU A 242 1.44 22.32 28.73
CA GLU A 242 2.03 22.22 30.07
C GLU A 242 2.71 20.87 30.27
N GLN A 243 2.05 19.76 29.91
CA GLN A 243 2.61 18.41 30.00
C GLN A 243 3.92 18.28 29.20
N PHE A 244 3.94 18.75 27.96
CA PHE A 244 5.13 18.69 27.12
C PHE A 244 6.25 19.58 27.67
N HIS A 245 5.91 20.78 28.17
CA HIS A 245 6.87 21.68 28.80
C HIS A 245 7.50 21.03 30.06
N ALA A 246 6.70 20.43 30.90
CA ALA A 246 7.22 19.72 32.09
C ALA A 246 8.19 18.58 31.74
N LEU A 247 7.94 17.90 30.60
CA LEU A 247 8.78 16.78 30.14
C LEU A 247 10.08 17.22 29.45
N THR A 248 10.08 18.35 28.74
CA THR A 248 11.15 18.72 27.81
C THR A 248 11.74 20.11 28.03
N GLY A 249 11.05 20.98 28.78
CA GLY A 249 11.37 22.40 28.91
C GLY A 249 10.97 23.26 27.72
N LEU A 250 10.41 22.67 26.65
CA LEU A 250 10.01 23.34 25.42
C LEU A 250 8.53 23.73 25.43
N LYS A 251 8.17 24.72 24.59
CA LYS A 251 6.77 25.21 24.50
C LYS A 251 6.13 24.76 23.19
N LEU A 252 4.97 24.09 23.30
CA LEU A 252 4.08 23.85 22.15
C LEU A 252 3.32 25.14 21.80
N ARG A 253 3.13 25.34 20.50
CA ARG A 253 2.29 26.38 19.91
C ARG A 253 1.40 25.75 18.84
N ASP A 254 0.37 26.47 18.44
CA ASP A 254 -0.46 26.17 17.28
C ASP A 254 -0.79 24.69 17.12
N ILE A 255 -1.38 24.11 18.17
CA ILE A 255 -1.84 22.71 18.13
C ILE A 255 -2.98 22.62 17.13
N THR A 256 -2.76 21.91 16.03
CA THR A 256 -3.72 21.77 14.92
C THR A 256 -4.48 20.47 14.94
N TRP A 257 -3.87 19.41 15.50
CA TRP A 257 -4.52 18.10 15.57
C TRP A 257 -4.01 17.29 16.77
N THR A 258 -4.91 16.50 17.38
CA THR A 258 -4.60 15.63 18.51
C THR A 258 -5.29 14.29 18.40
N SER A 259 -4.65 13.24 18.88
CA SER A 259 -5.22 11.90 18.97
C SER A 259 -4.60 11.08 20.09
N VAL A 260 -5.32 10.06 20.50
CA VAL A 260 -4.81 9.03 21.42
C VAL A 260 -4.66 7.74 20.63
N PHE A 261 -3.43 7.26 20.54
CA PHE A 261 -3.14 5.94 20.01
C PHE A 261 -3.13 4.90 21.14
N ARG A 262 -3.70 3.74 20.87
CA ARG A 262 -3.62 2.54 21.72
C ARG A 262 -3.08 1.39 20.86
N PRO A 263 -2.14 0.58 21.37
CA PRO A 263 -1.73 -0.61 20.68
C PRO A 263 -2.94 -1.52 20.44
N ASN A 264 -3.19 -1.79 19.19
CA ASN A 264 -4.25 -2.68 18.76
C ASN A 264 -3.65 -3.62 17.72
N VAL A 265 -3.72 -4.92 17.99
CA VAL A 265 -3.15 -5.96 17.13
C VAL A 265 -4.24 -6.97 16.87
N ARG A 266 -4.91 -6.85 15.74
CA ARG A 266 -6.05 -7.70 15.38
C ARG A 266 -6.03 -8.01 13.90
N LEU A 267 -6.50 -9.20 13.55
CA LEU A 267 -6.66 -9.69 12.19
C LEU A 267 -8.05 -10.31 12.03
N VAL A 268 -8.72 -10.05 10.93
CA VAL A 268 -9.95 -10.77 10.58
C VAL A 268 -9.65 -12.22 10.21
N GLU A 269 -10.62 -13.08 10.42
CA GLU A 269 -10.52 -14.49 10.02
C GLU A 269 -10.54 -14.67 8.50
N HIS A 270 -11.31 -13.82 7.79
CA HIS A 270 -11.45 -13.82 6.35
C HIS A 270 -11.47 -12.40 5.78
N TYR A 271 -10.85 -12.19 4.63
CA TYR A 271 -10.86 -10.93 3.89
C TYR A 271 -12.05 -10.81 2.94
N ARG A 272 -12.73 -11.93 2.68
CA ARG A 272 -13.89 -12.03 1.79
C ARG A 272 -15.06 -12.75 2.45
N GLN A 273 -16.27 -12.20 2.27
CA GLN A 273 -17.53 -12.89 2.55
C GLN A 273 -18.48 -12.68 1.36
N GLY A 274 -18.54 -13.67 0.48
CA GLY A 274 -19.33 -13.54 -0.75
C GLY A 274 -18.84 -12.39 -1.63
N ARG A 275 -19.65 -11.34 -1.76
CA ARG A 275 -19.34 -10.15 -2.56
C ARG A 275 -18.82 -8.97 -1.74
N VAL A 276 -18.53 -9.19 -0.48
CA VAL A 276 -18.01 -8.16 0.45
C VAL A 276 -16.57 -8.48 0.80
N PHE A 277 -15.71 -7.45 0.69
CA PHE A 277 -14.28 -7.51 0.97
C PHE A 277 -13.89 -6.54 2.06
N LEU A 278 -12.81 -6.86 2.78
CA LEU A 278 -12.17 -5.99 3.78
C LEU A 278 -10.73 -5.73 3.35
N ALA A 279 -10.27 -4.47 3.51
CA ALA A 279 -8.92 -4.06 3.15
C ALA A 279 -8.35 -3.06 4.17
N GLY A 280 -7.04 -3.09 4.37
CA GLY A 280 -6.32 -2.22 5.31
C GLY A 280 -6.81 -2.39 6.75
N ASP A 281 -6.92 -1.29 7.50
CA ASP A 281 -7.30 -1.31 8.92
C ASP A 281 -8.69 -1.95 9.17
N ALA A 282 -9.57 -2.06 8.18
CA ALA A 282 -10.81 -2.81 8.27
C ALA A 282 -10.56 -4.33 8.42
N ALA A 283 -9.50 -4.85 7.81
CA ALA A 283 -9.10 -6.25 7.85
C ALA A 283 -8.06 -6.56 8.94
N HIS A 284 -7.11 -5.64 9.17
CA HIS A 284 -6.01 -5.83 10.12
C HIS A 284 -5.55 -4.51 10.72
N VAL A 285 -5.33 -4.51 12.01
CA VAL A 285 -4.73 -3.38 12.73
C VAL A 285 -3.49 -3.84 13.48
N HIS A 286 -2.49 -3.00 13.55
CA HIS A 286 -1.24 -3.30 14.24
C HIS A 286 -0.63 -2.05 14.87
N THR A 287 0.42 -2.26 15.66
CA THR A 287 1.13 -1.16 16.31
C THR A 287 1.82 -0.26 15.27
N PRO A 288 2.08 1.03 15.55
CA PRO A 288 2.72 1.95 14.61
C PRO A 288 4.22 1.66 14.40
N ALA A 289 4.76 0.67 15.12
CA ALA A 289 6.16 0.29 15.00
C ALA A 289 6.47 -0.23 13.58
N GLY A 290 7.46 0.37 12.93
CA GLY A 290 7.86 0.00 11.56
C GLY A 290 7.14 0.77 10.46
N ALA A 291 6.13 1.59 10.74
CA ALA A 291 5.36 2.34 9.75
C ALA A 291 4.76 1.44 8.65
N GLN A 292 4.11 0.32 9.03
CA GLN A 292 3.65 -0.71 8.09
C GLN A 292 2.17 -0.54 7.69
N GLY A 293 1.25 -0.06 8.59
CA GLY A 293 -0.20 -0.13 8.39
C GLY A 293 -0.72 0.52 7.12
N LEU A 294 -0.45 1.80 6.94
CA LEU A 294 -0.84 2.51 5.72
C LEU A 294 -0.30 1.78 4.48
N ASN A 295 0.95 1.36 4.52
CA ASN A 295 1.63 0.72 3.41
C ASN A 295 1.03 -0.65 3.07
N THR A 296 0.70 -1.47 4.08
CA THR A 296 0.04 -2.76 3.87
C THR A 296 -1.36 -2.57 3.30
N GLY A 297 -2.14 -1.59 3.82
CA GLY A 297 -3.47 -1.28 3.31
C GLY A 297 -3.49 -0.76 1.87
N VAL A 298 -2.51 0.06 1.47
CA VAL A 298 -2.35 0.49 0.07
C VAL A 298 -2.07 -0.72 -0.83
N GLN A 299 -1.23 -1.65 -0.39
CA GLN A 299 -0.93 -2.85 -1.16
C GLN A 299 -2.11 -3.85 -1.18
N ASP A 300 -2.93 -3.92 -0.13
CA ASP A 300 -4.18 -4.70 -0.16
C ASP A 300 -5.11 -4.18 -1.27
N ALA A 301 -5.31 -2.88 -1.30
CA ALA A 301 -6.12 -2.21 -2.31
C ALA A 301 -5.59 -2.44 -3.74
N TYR A 302 -4.27 -2.34 -3.91
CA TYR A 302 -3.60 -2.53 -5.19
C TYR A 302 -3.66 -3.99 -5.69
N ASN A 303 -3.60 -4.96 -4.76
CA ASN A 303 -3.78 -6.38 -5.07
C ASN A 303 -5.24 -6.73 -5.40
N LEU A 304 -6.22 -6.13 -4.70
CA LEU A 304 -7.65 -6.41 -4.90
C LEU A 304 -8.20 -5.76 -6.17
N GLY A 305 -7.77 -4.54 -6.48
CA GLY A 305 -8.38 -3.71 -7.53
C GLY A 305 -8.33 -4.36 -8.92
N TRP A 306 -7.16 -4.87 -9.34
CA TRP A 306 -7.05 -5.52 -10.64
C TRP A 306 -7.83 -6.84 -10.73
N LYS A 307 -7.93 -7.58 -9.61
CA LYS A 307 -8.70 -8.85 -9.54
C LYS A 307 -10.18 -8.59 -9.69
N LEU A 308 -10.72 -7.58 -8.99
CA LEU A 308 -12.11 -7.14 -9.19
C LEU A 308 -12.36 -6.72 -10.64
N GLY A 309 -11.42 -5.96 -11.23
CA GLY A 309 -11.52 -5.55 -12.64
C GLY A 309 -11.63 -6.73 -13.59
N GLN A 310 -10.78 -7.74 -13.42
CA GLN A 310 -10.77 -8.93 -14.26
C GLN A 310 -12.04 -9.77 -14.08
N VAL A 311 -12.50 -9.97 -12.83
CA VAL A 311 -13.72 -10.76 -12.56
C VAL A 311 -14.97 -10.04 -13.06
N ILE A 312 -15.05 -8.73 -12.94
CA ILE A 312 -16.16 -7.95 -13.50
C ILE A 312 -16.18 -8.03 -15.02
N ALA A 313 -15.01 -8.19 -15.66
CA ALA A 313 -14.87 -8.42 -17.09
C ALA A 313 -15.10 -9.88 -17.53
N GLY A 314 -15.33 -10.82 -16.59
CA GLY A 314 -15.67 -12.22 -16.90
C GLY A 314 -14.60 -13.25 -16.54
N ALA A 315 -13.51 -12.88 -15.86
CA ALA A 315 -12.59 -13.84 -15.32
C ALA A 315 -13.23 -14.70 -14.20
N PRO A 316 -12.70 -15.89 -13.90
CA PRO A 316 -13.25 -16.76 -12.87
C PRO A 316 -13.34 -16.08 -11.50
N ASP A 317 -14.45 -16.24 -10.78
CA ASP A 317 -14.67 -15.67 -9.44
C ASP A 317 -13.63 -16.16 -8.42
N SER A 318 -13.06 -17.35 -8.62
CA SER A 318 -11.96 -17.90 -7.82
C SER A 318 -10.69 -17.04 -7.82
N LEU A 319 -10.53 -16.15 -8.80
CA LEU A 319 -9.45 -15.15 -8.78
C LEU A 319 -9.54 -14.25 -7.53
N LEU A 320 -10.74 -13.94 -7.07
CA LEU A 320 -10.96 -13.11 -5.88
C LEU A 320 -10.57 -13.81 -4.58
N ASP A 321 -10.61 -15.15 -4.53
CA ASP A 321 -10.13 -15.91 -3.35
C ASP A 321 -8.62 -15.80 -3.18
N SER A 322 -7.89 -15.57 -4.27
CA SER A 322 -6.45 -15.31 -4.21
C SER A 322 -6.10 -14.01 -3.48
N TYR A 323 -7.02 -13.07 -3.32
CA TYR A 323 -6.79 -11.86 -2.52
C TYR A 323 -6.49 -12.19 -1.06
N GLU A 324 -7.36 -12.98 -0.43
CA GLU A 324 -7.15 -13.45 0.94
C GLU A 324 -5.89 -14.30 1.05
N ALA A 325 -5.72 -15.26 0.15
CA ALA A 325 -4.60 -16.19 0.17
C ALA A 325 -3.23 -15.48 0.01
N GLU A 326 -3.17 -14.39 -0.73
CA GLU A 326 -1.96 -13.58 -0.90
C GLU A 326 -1.75 -12.55 0.23
N ARG A 327 -2.82 -11.90 0.73
CA ARG A 327 -2.68 -10.74 1.63
C ARG A 327 -2.79 -11.06 3.12
N LEU A 328 -3.60 -12.04 3.51
CA LEU A 328 -3.75 -12.41 4.92
C LEU A 328 -2.43 -12.92 5.55
N PRO A 329 -1.62 -13.80 4.90
CA PRO A 329 -0.32 -14.21 5.45
C PRO A 329 0.66 -13.04 5.64
N ILE A 330 0.66 -12.07 4.70
CA ILE A 330 1.50 -10.87 4.79
C ILE A 330 1.07 -10.01 5.99
N ALA A 331 -0.22 -9.76 6.15
CA ALA A 331 -0.73 -9.03 7.30
C ALA A 331 -0.38 -9.73 8.62
N ALA A 332 -0.55 -11.04 8.72
CA ALA A 332 -0.18 -11.82 9.89
C ALA A 332 1.32 -11.68 10.24
N GLY A 333 2.20 -11.73 9.24
CA GLY A 333 3.65 -11.49 9.40
C GLY A 333 3.96 -10.08 9.90
N VAL A 334 3.30 -9.06 9.35
CA VAL A 334 3.43 -7.67 9.79
C VAL A 334 2.94 -7.49 11.23
N LEU A 335 1.83 -8.13 11.62
CA LEU A 335 1.33 -8.09 13.00
C LEU A 335 2.35 -8.65 13.99
N GLY A 336 2.92 -9.81 13.72
CA GLY A 336 3.95 -10.44 14.54
C GLY A 336 5.14 -9.51 14.74
N LYS A 337 5.70 -9.01 13.64
CA LYS A 337 6.88 -8.16 13.64
C LYS A 337 6.67 -6.80 14.31
N SER A 338 5.56 -6.12 14.00
CA SER A 338 5.23 -4.84 14.62
C SER A 338 5.06 -4.96 16.13
N SER A 339 4.50 -6.08 16.61
CA SER A 339 4.36 -6.39 18.02
C SER A 339 5.70 -6.59 18.71
N GLU A 340 6.65 -7.30 18.09
CA GLU A 340 8.01 -7.50 18.60
C GLU A 340 8.77 -6.18 18.71
N LEU A 341 8.73 -5.35 17.65
CA LEU A 341 9.33 -4.02 17.65
C LEU A 341 8.73 -3.13 18.75
N TYR A 342 7.41 -3.14 18.89
CA TYR A 342 6.72 -2.36 19.92
C TYR A 342 7.09 -2.82 21.34
N LYS A 343 7.10 -4.12 21.62
CA LYS A 343 7.56 -4.68 22.89
C LYS A 343 9.01 -4.30 23.22
N SER A 344 9.88 -4.22 22.20
CA SER A 344 11.26 -3.77 22.36
C SER A 344 11.35 -2.28 22.69
N LEU A 345 10.55 -1.43 22.02
CA LEU A 345 10.43 0.00 22.31
C LEU A 345 9.88 0.25 23.72
N SER A 346 8.85 -0.49 24.11
CA SER A 346 8.20 -0.35 25.44
C SER A 346 9.13 -0.69 26.60
N LYS A 347 10.11 -1.57 26.37
CA LYS A 347 11.16 -1.91 27.34
C LYS A 347 12.38 -0.97 27.28
N HIS A 348 12.27 0.20 26.65
CA HIS A 348 13.35 1.19 26.48
C HIS A 348 14.61 0.62 25.81
N LYS A 349 14.48 -0.44 25.02
CA LYS A 349 15.59 -1.02 24.26
C LYS A 349 15.80 -0.24 22.97
N VAL A 350 17.01 0.31 22.78
CA VAL A 350 17.41 1.00 21.56
C VAL A 350 17.27 0.13 20.31
N ALA A 351 17.36 -1.19 20.47
CA ALA A 351 17.11 -2.16 19.41
C ALA A 351 15.71 -2.02 18.76
N GLY A 352 14.68 -1.63 19.53
CA GLY A 352 13.35 -1.36 18.99
C GLY A 352 13.24 -0.17 18.05
N LEU A 353 14.27 0.69 18.00
CA LEU A 353 14.37 1.81 17.06
C LEU A 353 15.03 1.44 15.74
N LYS A 354 15.68 0.28 15.65
CA LYS A 354 16.36 -0.17 14.42
C LYS A 354 15.33 -0.78 13.46
N ARG A 355 15.41 -0.39 12.19
CA ARG A 355 14.61 -0.93 11.08
C ARG A 355 15.51 -1.70 10.13
N GLY A 356 15.02 -2.83 9.63
CA GLY A 356 15.73 -3.69 8.66
C GLY A 356 15.26 -3.50 7.22
N ASP A 357 15.64 -4.45 6.38
CA ASP A 357 15.23 -4.45 4.96
C ASP A 357 13.79 -4.92 4.76
N GLU A 358 13.26 -5.71 5.68
CA GLU A 358 11.88 -6.23 5.59
C GLU A 358 10.83 -5.13 5.69
N GLU A 359 11.07 -4.06 6.48
CA GLU A 359 10.17 -2.91 6.57
C GLU A 359 10.05 -2.16 5.23
N ARG A 360 10.98 -2.33 4.30
CA ARG A 360 10.90 -1.76 2.94
C ARG A 360 9.84 -2.43 2.07
N GLN A 361 9.43 -3.65 2.44
CA GLN A 361 8.41 -4.44 1.75
C GLN A 361 8.76 -4.81 0.29
N LEU A 362 10.03 -4.66 -0.12
CA LEU A 362 10.51 -5.00 -1.46
C LEU A 362 10.71 -6.51 -1.67
N GLY A 363 10.93 -7.25 -0.60
CA GLY A 363 11.08 -8.72 -0.62
C GLY A 363 9.76 -9.48 -0.41
N LEU A 364 8.61 -8.80 -0.46
CA LEU A 364 7.32 -9.47 -0.40
C LEU A 364 7.12 -10.32 -1.66
N THR A 365 6.71 -11.55 -1.47
CA THR A 365 6.45 -12.52 -2.54
C THR A 365 5.14 -13.25 -2.30
N TYR A 366 4.48 -13.67 -3.37
CA TYR A 366 3.31 -14.55 -3.36
C TYR A 366 3.67 -15.98 -3.80
N HIS A 367 4.96 -16.28 -3.90
CA HIS A 367 5.46 -17.62 -4.26
C HIS A 367 4.90 -18.69 -3.30
N GLY A 368 4.43 -19.80 -3.84
CA GLY A 368 3.70 -20.83 -3.09
C GLY A 368 2.19 -20.54 -2.92
N GLY A 369 1.70 -19.41 -3.40
CA GLY A 369 0.28 -19.05 -3.39
C GLY A 369 -0.51 -19.62 -4.60
N PRO A 370 -1.84 -19.39 -4.63
CA PRO A 370 -2.70 -19.99 -5.66
C PRO A 370 -2.40 -19.51 -7.09
N LEU A 371 -1.86 -18.30 -7.26
CA LEU A 371 -1.44 -17.76 -8.56
C LEU A 371 0.06 -17.92 -8.84
N ALA A 372 0.80 -18.54 -7.94
CA ALA A 372 2.25 -18.70 -8.01
C ALA A 372 2.67 -20.01 -7.33
N PRO A 373 2.32 -21.18 -7.88
CA PRO A 373 2.64 -22.49 -7.30
C PRO A 373 4.14 -22.63 -7.01
N ALA A 374 4.48 -23.37 -5.96
CA ALA A 374 5.87 -23.55 -5.51
C ALA A 374 6.77 -24.27 -6.54
N ASP A 375 6.16 -25.05 -7.42
CA ASP A 375 6.82 -25.76 -8.54
C ASP A 375 6.78 -24.99 -9.87
N ALA A 376 6.27 -23.75 -9.86
CA ALA A 376 6.26 -22.90 -11.04
C ALA A 376 7.70 -22.64 -11.55
N PRO A 377 7.88 -22.48 -12.88
CA PRO A 377 9.19 -22.16 -13.46
C PRO A 377 9.81 -20.91 -12.84
N ALA A 378 11.14 -20.89 -12.74
CA ALA A 378 11.93 -19.78 -12.21
C ALA A 378 13.01 -19.34 -13.22
N THR A 379 13.53 -18.13 -13.01
CA THR A 379 14.79 -17.68 -13.61
C THR A 379 15.94 -17.90 -12.60
N LYS A 380 17.15 -17.40 -12.90
CA LYS A 380 18.27 -17.46 -11.93
C LYS A 380 18.03 -16.59 -10.70
N THR A 381 17.21 -15.56 -10.81
CA THR A 381 17.02 -14.53 -9.77
C THR A 381 15.59 -14.38 -9.29
N LEU A 382 14.58 -14.82 -10.06
CA LEU A 382 13.17 -14.55 -9.82
C LEU A 382 12.31 -15.80 -9.93
N HIS A 383 11.25 -15.85 -9.12
CA HIS A 383 10.20 -16.85 -9.13
C HIS A 383 8.86 -16.23 -9.55
N VAL A 384 7.93 -17.04 -10.00
CA VAL A 384 6.53 -16.63 -10.12
C VAL A 384 6.04 -16.23 -8.73
N GLY A 385 5.34 -15.09 -8.64
CA GLY A 385 4.92 -14.49 -7.37
C GLY A 385 5.88 -13.46 -6.79
N ASP A 386 7.10 -13.33 -7.31
CA ASP A 386 8.03 -12.28 -6.88
C ASP A 386 7.64 -10.91 -7.46
N ARG A 387 8.03 -9.84 -6.76
CA ARG A 387 7.97 -8.48 -7.27
C ARG A 387 8.81 -8.39 -8.55
N ALA A 388 8.25 -7.88 -9.64
CA ALA A 388 8.99 -7.55 -10.84
C ALA A 388 9.89 -6.32 -10.56
N PRO A 389 11.23 -6.47 -10.63
CA PRO A 389 12.15 -5.36 -10.38
C PRO A 389 12.14 -4.35 -11.53
N ASP A 390 12.55 -3.12 -11.25
CA ASP A 390 12.87 -2.16 -12.30
C ASP A 390 14.18 -2.58 -13.01
N ALA A 391 14.35 -2.10 -14.23
CA ALA A 391 15.58 -2.31 -15.00
C ALA A 391 15.71 -1.25 -16.09
N PRO A 392 16.95 -0.82 -16.43
CA PRO A 392 17.17 0.10 -17.53
C PRO A 392 16.84 -0.56 -18.87
N CYS A 393 16.02 0.10 -19.64
CA CYS A 393 15.72 -0.27 -21.04
C CYS A 393 15.37 0.98 -21.82
N THR A 394 15.37 0.90 -23.14
CA THR A 394 15.06 2.04 -24.01
C THR A 394 14.02 1.65 -25.05
N ALA A 395 12.95 2.45 -25.14
CA ALA A 395 11.95 2.44 -26.19
C ALA A 395 11.44 3.89 -26.37
N PRO A 396 10.59 4.20 -27.38
CA PRO A 396 9.99 5.53 -27.50
C PRO A 396 9.27 5.95 -26.20
N GLY A 397 9.71 7.05 -25.59
CA GLY A 397 9.15 7.57 -24.33
C GLY A 397 9.45 6.75 -23.06
N THR A 398 10.34 5.76 -23.13
CA THR A 398 10.63 4.80 -22.05
C THR A 398 12.13 4.76 -21.77
N SER A 399 12.52 4.82 -20.51
CA SER A 399 13.92 4.72 -20.06
C SER A 399 14.18 3.55 -19.12
N ARG A 400 13.11 2.93 -18.61
CA ARG A 400 13.18 1.82 -17.64
C ARG A 400 11.86 1.01 -17.62
N LEU A 401 11.88 -0.16 -17.00
CA LEU A 401 10.70 -1.05 -16.98
C LEU A 401 9.52 -0.48 -16.20
N PHE A 402 9.73 0.32 -15.15
CA PHE A 402 8.60 0.91 -14.43
C PHE A 402 7.80 1.88 -15.30
N ASP A 403 8.42 2.52 -16.30
CA ASP A 403 7.69 3.30 -17.31
C ASP A 403 6.80 2.37 -18.18
N VAL A 404 7.26 1.13 -18.44
CA VAL A 404 6.52 0.11 -19.21
C VAL A 404 5.37 -0.50 -18.39
N PHE A 405 5.57 -0.67 -17.09
CA PHE A 405 4.56 -1.27 -16.21
C PHE A 405 3.45 -0.31 -15.81
N GLN A 406 3.68 1.00 -15.97
CA GLN A 406 2.73 2.02 -15.55
C GLN A 406 1.39 1.87 -16.27
N GLY A 407 0.33 1.57 -15.52
CA GLY A 407 -1.03 1.44 -16.02
C GLY A 407 -1.74 0.14 -15.62
N PRO A 408 -3.04 0.02 -15.95
CA PRO A 408 -3.89 -1.09 -15.49
C PRO A 408 -3.75 -2.38 -16.33
N HIS A 409 -2.68 -2.53 -17.11
CA HIS A 409 -2.46 -3.62 -18.06
C HIS A 409 -1.55 -4.72 -17.50
N PHE A 410 -1.57 -5.89 -18.13
CA PHE A 410 -0.53 -6.91 -17.99
C PHE A 410 0.63 -6.57 -18.93
N THR A 411 1.85 -6.95 -18.55
CA THR A 411 3.03 -6.79 -19.39
C THR A 411 3.66 -8.15 -19.68
N LEU A 412 3.98 -8.41 -20.95
CA LEU A 412 4.71 -9.61 -21.38
C LEU A 412 6.05 -9.20 -21.98
N LEU A 413 7.12 -9.65 -21.36
CA LEU A 413 8.49 -9.48 -21.85
C LEU A 413 8.95 -10.76 -22.54
N ALA A 414 9.40 -10.66 -23.78
CA ALA A 414 9.95 -11.77 -24.56
C ALA A 414 11.46 -11.61 -24.72
N PHE A 415 12.23 -12.49 -24.11
CA PHE A 415 13.68 -12.57 -24.23
C PHE A 415 14.06 -13.63 -25.26
N GLY A 416 14.99 -13.30 -26.14
CA GLY A 416 15.52 -14.23 -27.15
C GLY A 416 14.63 -14.40 -28.39
N PRO A 417 15.19 -15.01 -29.46
CA PRO A 417 14.54 -15.07 -30.79
C PRO A 417 13.29 -15.96 -30.82
N ASN A 418 13.31 -17.12 -30.12
CA ASN A 418 12.17 -18.03 -30.13
C ASN A 418 10.98 -17.49 -29.35
N ALA A 419 11.20 -16.88 -28.19
CA ALA A 419 10.15 -16.21 -27.39
C ALA A 419 9.57 -15.01 -28.17
N THR A 420 10.42 -14.21 -28.84
CA THR A 420 9.98 -13.10 -29.67
C THR A 420 9.11 -13.58 -30.84
N ALA A 421 9.52 -14.65 -31.54
CA ALA A 421 8.75 -15.22 -32.65
C ALA A 421 7.40 -15.81 -32.20
N ALA A 422 7.24 -16.16 -30.94
CA ALA A 422 5.98 -16.67 -30.39
C ALA A 422 4.93 -15.56 -30.14
N LEU A 423 5.34 -14.30 -29.90
CA LEU A 423 4.43 -13.21 -29.50
C LEU A 423 3.18 -13.04 -30.39
N PRO A 424 3.24 -13.11 -31.73
CA PRO A 424 2.05 -12.95 -32.58
C PRO A 424 1.02 -14.08 -32.42
N ASN A 425 1.45 -15.25 -31.97
CA ASN A 425 0.61 -16.44 -31.84
C ASN A 425 -0.03 -16.60 -30.46
N LEU A 426 0.30 -15.72 -29.52
CA LEU A 426 -0.30 -15.73 -28.17
C LEU A 426 -1.67 -15.06 -28.22
N THR A 427 -2.68 -15.72 -27.67
CA THR A 427 -4.02 -15.16 -27.57
C THR A 427 -4.22 -14.48 -26.21
N TRP A 428 -4.96 -13.37 -26.21
CA TRP A 428 -5.37 -12.64 -25.01
C TRP A 428 -6.78 -12.11 -25.22
N PRO A 429 -7.69 -12.22 -24.26
CA PRO A 429 -9.06 -11.71 -24.38
C PRO A 429 -9.10 -10.21 -24.67
N ALA A 430 -10.14 -9.78 -25.36
CA ALA A 430 -10.40 -8.36 -25.60
C ALA A 430 -10.98 -7.66 -24.37
N GLU A 431 -11.71 -8.43 -23.55
CA GLU A 431 -12.31 -7.97 -22.30
C GLU A 431 -11.28 -7.98 -21.17
N GLY A 432 -11.46 -7.10 -20.18
CA GLY A 432 -10.57 -6.96 -19.03
C GLY A 432 -9.33 -6.10 -19.33
N ALA A 433 -8.27 -6.35 -18.56
CA ALA A 433 -7.04 -5.60 -18.70
C ALA A 433 -6.28 -6.00 -19.98
N GLU A 434 -5.77 -5.02 -20.71
CA GLU A 434 -4.91 -5.19 -21.89
C GLU A 434 -3.66 -6.02 -21.58
N LEU A 435 -3.13 -6.74 -22.55
CA LEU A 435 -1.78 -7.31 -22.53
C LEU A 435 -0.85 -6.52 -23.44
N ARG A 436 0.12 -5.82 -22.87
CA ARG A 436 1.19 -5.16 -23.63
C ARG A 436 2.37 -6.11 -23.80
N ARG A 437 2.83 -6.27 -25.05
CA ARG A 437 3.87 -7.23 -25.42
C ARG A 437 5.10 -6.50 -25.90
N TYR A 438 6.25 -6.88 -25.37
CA TYR A 438 7.53 -6.28 -25.72
C TYR A 438 8.58 -7.37 -25.97
N ALA A 439 9.22 -7.31 -27.13
CA ALA A 439 10.42 -8.10 -27.37
C ALA A 439 11.64 -7.37 -26.78
N VAL A 440 12.43 -8.07 -25.97
CA VAL A 440 13.68 -7.56 -25.41
C VAL A 440 14.83 -7.92 -26.33
N ARG A 441 15.59 -6.93 -26.79
CA ARG A 441 16.78 -7.15 -27.62
C ARG A 441 18.02 -6.52 -27.00
N SER A 442 19.15 -7.18 -27.20
CA SER A 442 20.46 -6.61 -26.88
C SER A 442 20.91 -5.63 -27.96
N GLY A 443 21.72 -4.63 -27.60
CA GLY A 443 22.31 -3.69 -28.54
C GLY A 443 21.87 -2.25 -28.32
N ALA A 444 22.10 -1.40 -29.31
CA ALA A 444 21.73 0.01 -29.29
C ALA A 444 20.64 0.30 -30.35
N GLY A 445 19.75 1.23 -30.05
CA GLY A 445 18.70 1.71 -30.95
C GLY A 445 17.36 1.84 -30.25
N ILE A 446 16.48 2.64 -30.84
CA ILE A 446 15.09 2.81 -30.38
C ILE A 446 14.22 2.37 -31.54
N ASP A 447 13.40 1.32 -31.33
CA ASP A 447 12.45 0.81 -32.30
C ASP A 447 11.11 0.55 -31.62
N ASP A 448 10.03 0.77 -32.40
CA ASP A 448 8.68 0.45 -31.95
C ASP A 448 8.51 -1.07 -31.74
N GLY A 449 7.89 -1.45 -30.62
CA GLY A 449 7.64 -2.84 -30.24
C GLY A 449 8.82 -3.57 -29.60
N TYR A 450 9.98 -2.91 -29.44
CA TYR A 450 11.15 -3.48 -28.78
C TYR A 450 11.56 -2.67 -27.56
N LEU A 451 11.98 -3.40 -26.50
CA LEU A 451 12.74 -2.84 -25.38
C LEU A 451 14.21 -3.14 -25.60
N THR A 452 15.02 -2.11 -25.80
CA THR A 452 16.45 -2.27 -25.99
C THR A 452 17.16 -2.34 -24.64
N ASP A 453 17.80 -3.46 -24.37
CA ASP A 453 18.73 -3.67 -23.25
C ASP A 453 20.16 -3.42 -23.74
N ALA A 454 20.57 -2.15 -23.74
CA ALA A 454 21.86 -1.73 -24.31
C ALA A 454 23.06 -2.29 -23.54
N THR A 455 22.89 -2.65 -22.26
CA THR A 455 23.97 -3.04 -21.36
C THR A 455 23.87 -4.49 -20.85
N GLY A 456 22.83 -5.23 -21.22
CA GLY A 456 22.53 -6.55 -20.69
C GLY A 456 21.95 -6.55 -19.26
N ARG A 457 21.79 -5.37 -18.66
CA ARG A 457 21.35 -5.22 -17.24
C ARG A 457 19.94 -5.72 -17.02
N LEU A 458 19.03 -5.55 -18.00
CA LEU A 458 17.66 -6.04 -17.89
C LEU A 458 17.65 -7.57 -17.81
N ALA A 459 18.35 -8.23 -18.74
CA ALA A 459 18.47 -9.69 -18.73
C ALA A 459 19.14 -10.22 -17.44
N ASP A 460 20.19 -9.53 -16.95
CA ASP A 460 20.89 -9.88 -15.71
C ASP A 460 19.97 -9.77 -14.49
N ILE A 461 19.25 -8.64 -14.33
CA ILE A 461 18.33 -8.40 -13.20
C ILE A 461 17.22 -9.46 -13.19
N TYR A 462 16.65 -9.78 -14.36
CA TYR A 462 15.63 -10.81 -14.50
C TYR A 462 16.18 -12.25 -14.49
N GLY A 463 17.50 -12.42 -14.48
CA GLY A 463 18.16 -13.73 -14.44
C GLY A 463 17.84 -14.61 -15.64
N VAL A 464 17.63 -13.97 -16.82
CA VAL A 464 17.29 -14.68 -18.05
C VAL A 464 18.54 -14.93 -18.88
N ASP A 465 18.80 -16.19 -19.15
CA ASP A 465 19.78 -16.67 -20.12
C ASP A 465 19.05 -17.48 -21.22
N GLY A 466 19.06 -16.94 -22.43
CA GLY A 466 18.34 -17.54 -23.57
C GLY A 466 16.88 -17.11 -23.69
N ASP A 467 16.04 -17.99 -24.21
CA ASP A 467 14.65 -17.69 -24.51
C ASP A 467 13.76 -17.79 -23.26
N ALA A 468 12.92 -16.76 -23.04
CA ALA A 468 11.90 -16.77 -22.00
C ALA A 468 10.78 -15.75 -22.30
N LEU A 469 9.56 -16.08 -21.90
CA LEU A 469 8.48 -15.10 -21.72
C LEU A 469 8.28 -14.88 -20.23
N ILE A 470 8.19 -13.63 -19.82
CA ILE A 470 7.88 -13.24 -18.45
C ILE A 470 6.61 -12.41 -18.46
N LEU A 471 5.57 -12.94 -17.85
CA LEU A 471 4.28 -12.29 -17.69
C LEU A 471 4.22 -11.58 -16.34
N ILE A 472 3.84 -10.31 -16.35
CA ILE A 472 3.78 -9.45 -15.17
C ILE A 472 2.34 -8.96 -14.99
N ARG A 473 1.83 -9.08 -13.76
CA ARG A 473 0.49 -8.66 -13.34
C ARG A 473 0.42 -7.13 -13.23
N PRO A 474 -0.81 -6.55 -13.30
CA PRO A 474 -1.00 -5.11 -13.12
C PRO A 474 -0.54 -4.56 -11.77
N ASP A 475 -0.41 -5.40 -10.75
CA ASP A 475 0.11 -5.02 -9.43
C ASP A 475 1.64 -5.21 -9.30
N GLY A 476 2.33 -5.43 -10.43
CA GLY A 476 3.79 -5.50 -10.50
C GLY A 476 4.41 -6.78 -9.94
N TYR A 477 3.68 -7.89 -9.95
CA TYR A 477 4.20 -9.21 -9.58
C TYR A 477 4.29 -10.14 -10.79
N ILE A 478 5.25 -11.05 -10.79
CA ILE A 478 5.45 -12.02 -11.87
C ILE A 478 4.32 -13.05 -11.83
N ALA A 479 3.54 -13.12 -12.91
CA ALA A 479 2.44 -14.05 -13.09
C ALA A 479 2.86 -15.36 -13.76
N GLY A 480 3.92 -15.32 -14.58
CA GLY A 480 4.39 -16.51 -15.28
C GLY A 480 5.79 -16.35 -15.85
N ILE A 481 6.53 -17.45 -15.87
CA ILE A 481 7.83 -17.58 -16.52
C ILE A 481 7.73 -18.80 -17.45
N ILE A 482 7.79 -18.58 -18.77
CA ILE A 482 7.58 -19.59 -19.79
C ILE A 482 8.88 -19.76 -20.58
N ARG A 483 9.34 -21.01 -20.78
CA ARG A 483 10.59 -21.34 -21.49
C ARG A 483 10.42 -22.29 -22.66
N THR A 484 9.30 -22.99 -22.71
CA THR A 484 8.96 -23.96 -23.78
C THR A 484 7.46 -23.98 -24.00
N ASP A 485 7.02 -24.58 -25.10
CA ASP A 485 5.60 -24.72 -25.43
C ASP A 485 4.82 -23.41 -25.32
N TRP A 486 5.39 -22.36 -25.93
CA TRP A 486 5.03 -20.95 -25.73
C TRP A 486 3.54 -20.69 -25.63
N THR A 487 2.75 -21.20 -26.60
CA THR A 487 1.30 -20.95 -26.66
C THR A 487 0.54 -21.68 -25.54
N ALA A 488 0.84 -22.97 -25.34
CA ALA A 488 0.15 -23.76 -24.32
C ALA A 488 0.52 -23.31 -22.91
N SER A 489 1.82 -23.11 -22.63
CA SER A 489 2.29 -22.66 -21.33
C SER A 489 1.83 -21.24 -21.00
N PHE A 490 1.75 -20.34 -22.01
CA PHE A 490 1.21 -19.00 -21.82
C PHE A 490 -0.28 -19.05 -21.49
N ALA A 491 -1.08 -19.85 -22.23
CA ALA A 491 -2.51 -20.00 -21.97
C ALA A 491 -2.76 -20.53 -20.55
N THR A 492 -1.99 -21.55 -20.12
CA THR A 492 -2.07 -22.07 -18.73
C THR A 492 -1.72 -21.02 -17.69
N ALA A 493 -0.65 -20.24 -17.90
CA ALA A 493 -0.27 -19.16 -16.98
C ALA A 493 -1.31 -18.05 -16.90
N ALA A 494 -2.09 -17.83 -17.95
CA ALA A 494 -3.10 -16.77 -18.04
C ALA A 494 -4.51 -17.21 -17.57
N GLU A 495 -4.79 -18.51 -17.53
CA GLU A 495 -6.14 -19.06 -17.33
C GLU A 495 -6.85 -18.55 -16.08
N ALA A 496 -6.10 -18.37 -14.98
CA ALA A 496 -6.66 -18.00 -13.69
C ALA A 496 -7.19 -16.55 -13.66
N PHE A 497 -6.73 -15.69 -14.54
CA PHE A 497 -7.01 -14.24 -14.48
C PHE A 497 -7.49 -13.63 -15.80
N THR A 498 -7.82 -14.44 -16.78
CA THR A 498 -8.42 -13.96 -18.03
C THR A 498 -9.91 -14.27 -18.12
N PRO A 499 -10.72 -13.39 -18.70
CA PRO A 499 -12.08 -13.68 -19.11
C PRO A 499 -12.17 -14.93 -19.99
N ARG A 500 -13.23 -15.72 -19.80
CA ARG A 500 -13.52 -16.95 -20.57
C ARG A 500 -14.46 -16.69 -21.72
#